data_e14c2eb0ae59bf1ff0c8df36c6887292
#
_entry.id   e14c2eb0ae59bf1ff0c8df36c6887292
#
_cell.length_a   1.000
_cell.length_b   1.000
_cell.length_c   1.000
_cell.angle_alpha   90.00
_cell.angle_beta   90.00
_cell.angle_gamma   90.00
#
_symmetry.space_group_name_H-M   'P 1'
#
loop_
_entity.id
_entity.type
_entity.pdbx_description
1 polymer ?
#
loop_
_entity_poly.entity_id
_entity_poly.type
_entity_poly.pdbx_seq_one_letter_code
_entity_poly.pdbx_strand_id
1 'polypeptide(L)' 'MNREIAEKLNAITLESYFKLHDAVAIVRSGAEGDERKDYIKGLGKALGYLYTDVLHPLYEEYPDLKPDNIE' A
#
# COMPACT_ATOMS: atom_id res chain seq x y z
N MET A 1 -12.34 -5.75 15.51
CA MET A 1 -11.06 -6.10 16.13
C MET A 1 -10.76 -5.12 17.25
N ASN A 2 -9.86 -5.45 18.16
CA ASN A 2 -9.51 -4.49 19.21
C ASN A 2 -8.42 -3.54 18.70
N ARG A 3 -8.21 -2.44 19.45
CA ARG A 3 -7.30 -1.39 19.04
C ARG A 3 -5.84 -1.85 18.96
N GLU A 4 -5.41 -2.72 19.84
CA GLU A 4 -4.04 -3.21 19.82
C GLU A 4 -3.74 -3.97 18.52
N ILE A 5 -4.67 -4.81 18.08
CA ILE A 5 -4.53 -5.52 16.81
C ILE A 5 -4.57 -4.53 15.65
N ALA A 6 -5.46 -3.55 15.70
CA ALA A 6 -5.57 -2.54 14.67
C ALA A 6 -4.26 -1.75 14.50
N GLU A 7 -3.62 -1.38 15.62
CA GLU A 7 -2.35 -0.67 15.58
C GLU A 7 -1.25 -1.51 14.95
N LYS A 8 -1.17 -2.79 15.31
CA LYS A 8 -0.17 -3.69 14.75
C LYS A 8 -0.40 -3.93 13.25
N LEU A 9 -1.64 -4.16 12.87
CA LEU A 9 -2.01 -4.34 11.48
C LEU A 9 -1.64 -3.10 10.66
N ASN A 10 -1.98 -1.92 11.18
CA ASN A 10 -1.66 -0.66 10.52
C ASN A 10 -0.16 -0.49 10.28
N ALA A 11 0.64 -0.74 11.31
CA ALA A 11 2.09 -0.57 11.22
C ALA A 11 2.70 -1.45 10.13
N ILE A 12 2.32 -2.73 10.10
CA ILE A 12 2.86 -3.68 9.12
C ILE A 12 2.35 -3.37 7.71
N THR A 13 1.07 -3.09 7.58
CA THR A 13 0.47 -2.85 6.27
C THR A 13 0.96 -1.54 5.66
N LEU A 14 1.11 -0.49 6.47
CA LEU A 14 1.66 0.78 5.98
C LEU A 14 3.11 0.61 5.50
N GLU A 15 3.92 -0.10 6.26
CA GLU A 15 5.30 -0.35 5.85
C GLU A 15 5.33 -1.07 4.51
N SER A 16 4.50 -2.11 4.35
CA SER A 16 4.40 -2.85 3.11
C SER A 16 3.91 -1.98 1.96
N TYR A 17 2.92 -1.13 2.23
CA TYR A 17 2.37 -0.21 1.24
C TYR A 17 3.45 0.73 0.69
N PHE A 18 4.22 1.35 1.58
CA PHE A 18 5.29 2.26 1.16
C PHE A 18 6.43 1.53 0.46
N LYS A 19 6.75 0.30 0.90
CA LYS A 19 7.77 -0.52 0.21
C LYS A 19 7.33 -0.91 -1.20
N LEU A 20 6.05 -1.15 -1.42
CA LEU A 20 5.54 -1.42 -2.76
C LEU A 20 5.64 -0.18 -3.66
N HIS A 21 5.48 1.02 -3.10
CA HIS A 21 5.74 2.25 -3.86
C HIS A 21 7.20 2.33 -4.27
N ASP A 22 8.12 1.94 -3.40
CA ASP A 22 9.54 1.90 -3.75
C ASP A 22 9.79 0.90 -4.89
N ALA A 23 9.10 -0.23 -4.87
CA ALA A 23 9.20 -1.21 -5.95
C ALA A 23 8.73 -0.63 -7.29
N VAL A 24 7.67 0.18 -7.29
CA VAL A 24 7.22 0.88 -8.51
C VAL A 24 8.33 1.77 -9.06
N ALA A 25 9.00 2.52 -8.18
CA ALA A 25 10.10 3.41 -8.61
C ALA A 25 11.26 2.61 -9.22
N ILE A 26 11.59 1.45 -8.63
CA ILE A 26 12.65 0.57 -9.14
C ILE A 26 12.32 0.07 -10.55
N VAL A 27 11.08 -0.38 -10.75
CA VAL A 27 10.65 -0.87 -12.06
C VAL A 27 10.63 0.27 -13.07
N ARG A 28 10.14 1.44 -12.66
CA ARG A 28 10.04 2.60 -13.55
C ARG A 28 11.40 3.05 -14.06
N SER A 29 12.44 2.96 -13.25
CA SER A 29 13.79 3.39 -13.63
C SER A 29 14.64 2.27 -14.22
N GLY A 30 14.34 1.00 -13.93
CA GLY A 30 15.19 -0.12 -14.32
C GLY A 30 14.65 -1.03 -15.42
N ALA A 31 13.36 -1.02 -15.67
CA ALA A 31 12.74 -1.87 -16.70
C ALA A 31 12.31 -1.03 -17.91
N GLU A 32 12.07 -1.69 -19.02
CA GLU A 32 11.73 -1.01 -20.28
C GLU A 32 10.58 -1.71 -21.00
N GLY A 33 9.92 -0.97 -21.89
CA GLY A 33 8.93 -1.52 -22.82
C GLY A 33 7.73 -2.13 -22.11
N ASP A 34 7.26 -3.26 -22.66
CA ASP A 34 6.08 -3.95 -22.17
C ASP A 34 6.32 -4.56 -20.78
N GLU A 35 7.54 -5.01 -20.51
CA GLU A 35 7.88 -5.54 -19.19
C GLU A 35 7.67 -4.50 -18.10
N ARG A 36 8.15 -3.28 -18.34
CA ARG A 36 7.94 -2.17 -17.41
C ARG A 36 6.46 -1.90 -17.17
N LYS A 37 5.70 -1.84 -18.25
CA LYS A 37 4.25 -1.59 -18.21
C LYS A 37 3.52 -2.65 -17.40
N ASP A 38 3.85 -3.92 -17.65
CA ASP A 38 3.17 -5.04 -17.01
C ASP A 38 3.42 -5.07 -15.51
N TYR A 39 4.67 -4.85 -15.08
CA TYR A 39 4.99 -4.87 -13.65
C TYR A 39 4.44 -3.65 -12.91
N ILE A 40 4.44 -2.47 -13.54
CA ILE A 40 3.83 -1.29 -12.94
C ILE A 40 2.33 -1.50 -12.77
N LYS A 41 1.68 -2.09 -13.76
CA LYS A 41 0.25 -2.40 -13.67
C LYS A 41 -0.04 -3.38 -12.53
N GLY A 42 0.77 -4.44 -12.41
CA GLY A 42 0.61 -5.42 -11.34
C GLY A 42 0.82 -4.83 -9.96
N LEU A 43 1.86 -4.02 -9.81
CA LEU A 43 2.13 -3.36 -8.53
C LEU A 43 1.03 -2.37 -8.18
N GLY A 44 0.50 -1.66 -9.19
CA GLY A 44 -0.62 -0.74 -8.97
C GLY A 44 -1.86 -1.46 -8.46
N LYS A 45 -2.14 -2.66 -8.98
CA LYS A 45 -3.26 -3.48 -8.49
C LYS A 45 -3.03 -3.91 -7.05
N ALA A 46 -1.81 -4.36 -6.72
CA ALA A 46 -1.48 -4.78 -5.36
C ALA A 46 -1.64 -3.63 -4.37
N LEU A 47 -1.14 -2.44 -4.73
CA LEU A 47 -1.30 -1.24 -3.91
C LEU A 47 -2.78 -0.88 -3.75
N GLY A 48 -3.55 -0.97 -4.83
CA GLY A 48 -4.98 -0.69 -4.79
C GLY A 48 -5.72 -1.62 -3.84
N TYR A 49 -5.42 -2.92 -3.89
CA TYR A 49 -6.06 -3.89 -3.00
C TYR A 49 -5.64 -3.68 -1.54
N LEU A 50 -4.37 -3.40 -1.28
CA LEU A 50 -3.93 -3.09 0.09
C LEU A 50 -4.68 -1.90 0.66
N TYR A 51 -4.82 -0.85 -0.13
CA TYR A 51 -5.55 0.33 0.32
C TYR A 51 -7.03 0.06 0.48
N THR A 52 -7.67 -0.45 -0.57
CA THR A 52 -9.13 -0.60 -0.63
C THR A 52 -9.65 -1.65 0.36
N ASP A 53 -8.94 -2.78 0.46
CA ASP A 53 -9.44 -3.92 1.22
C ASP A 53 -8.89 -4.02 2.64
N VAL A 54 -7.79 -3.33 2.94
CA VAL A 54 -7.17 -3.39 4.27
C VAL A 54 -7.12 -2.02 4.93
N LEU A 55 -6.42 -1.07 4.32
CA LEU A 55 -6.20 0.24 4.97
C LEU A 55 -7.47 1.07 5.07
N HIS A 56 -8.24 1.17 4.00
CA HIS A 56 -9.44 1.98 4.00
C HIS A 56 -10.46 1.52 5.05
N PRO A 57 -10.83 0.23 5.11
CA PRO A 57 -11.73 -0.25 6.17
C PRO A 57 -11.16 -0.03 7.57
N LEU A 58 -9.84 -0.21 7.72
CA LEU A 58 -9.19 0.02 9.01
C LEU A 58 -9.33 1.48 9.45
N TYR A 59 -9.16 2.42 8.54
CA TYR A 59 -9.26 3.84 8.83
C TYR A 59 -10.68 4.33 8.98
N GLU A 60 -11.66 3.61 8.44
CA GLU A 60 -13.06 3.89 8.74
C GLU A 60 -13.39 3.54 10.20
N GLU A 61 -12.80 2.46 10.69
CA GLU A 61 -13.01 2.02 12.08
C GLU A 61 -12.12 2.78 13.07
N TYR A 62 -10.89 3.10 12.68
CA TYR A 62 -9.89 3.81 13.50
C TYR A 62 -9.29 4.97 12.73
N PRO A 63 -10.05 6.07 12.55
CA PRO A 63 -9.58 7.17 11.71
C PRO A 63 -8.31 7.84 12.19
N ASP A 64 -8.03 7.79 13.48
CA ASP A 64 -6.82 8.40 14.04
C ASP A 64 -5.53 7.65 13.66
N LEU A 65 -5.64 6.42 13.14
CA LEU A 65 -4.47 5.67 12.69
C LEU A 65 -4.01 6.09 11.30
N LYS A 66 -4.84 6.79 10.55
CA LYS A 66 -4.51 7.20 9.18
C LYS A 66 -3.45 8.30 9.20
N PRO A 67 -2.28 8.08 8.57
CA PRO A 67 -1.26 9.13 8.50
C PRO A 67 -1.64 10.20 7.46
N ASP A 68 -1.07 11.41 7.62
CA ASP A 68 -1.36 12.53 6.74
C ASP A 68 -0.84 12.33 5.31
N ASN A 69 0.18 11.50 5.15
CA ASN A 69 0.84 11.29 3.85
C ASN A 69 0.25 10.13 3.03
N ILE A 70 -0.92 9.65 3.41
CA ILE A 70 -1.62 8.61 2.65
C ILE A 70 -3.01 9.14 2.26
N GLU A 71 -3.46 8.77 1.08
CA GLU A 71 -4.73 9.20 0.53
C GLU A 71 -5.94 8.53 1.19
#